data_88e26f063c0a7233651a2d35ca5a0cb1
#
_entry.id   88e26f063c0a7233651a2d35ca5a0cb1
#
_cell.length_a   1.000
_cell.length_b   1.000
_cell.length_c   1.000
_cell.angle_alpha   90.00
_cell.angle_beta   90.00
_cell.angle_gamma   90.00
#
_symmetry.space_group_name_H-M   'P 1'
#
loop_
_entity.id
_entity.type
_entity.pdbx_description
1 polymer ?
#
loop_
_entity_poly.entity_id
_entity_poly.type
_entity_poly.pdbx_seq_one_letter_code
_entity_poly.pdbx_strand_id
1 'polypeptide(L)'
;NAFDLEQPQTIHDYGAYTETKNLSTSDALVYQDGQVSISAPKGRFYYQGTLEERQLPWKIQVSYFLDGNPIDASALAGSAGHLEIKMDITKNSAENASFYENYALQATLALDTSQCKNISADGATEANVGTDKQLTYTILPGSEKHISIQSDVTDFEMDGISINGISLALDVDADQIDT
;
A
#
# COMPACT_ATOMS: atom_id res chain seq x y z
N ASN A 1 4.80 0.68 -14.07
CA ASN A 1 5.08 -0.53 -14.86
C ASN A 1 6.58 -0.61 -15.15
N ALA A 2 7.14 -1.82 -15.06
CA ALA A 2 8.55 -2.12 -15.29
C ALA A 2 8.69 -3.29 -16.27
N PHE A 3 9.65 -3.19 -17.19
CA PHE A 3 9.93 -4.20 -18.20
C PHE A 3 11.43 -4.44 -18.27
N ASP A 4 11.85 -5.69 -18.33
CA ASP A 4 13.22 -6.10 -18.59
C ASP A 4 13.31 -6.60 -20.04
N LEU A 5 14.10 -5.90 -20.87
CA LEU A 5 14.13 -6.12 -22.32
C LEU A 5 15.51 -6.63 -22.74
N GLU A 6 15.57 -7.80 -23.35
CA GLU A 6 16.81 -8.38 -23.88
C GLU A 6 17.30 -7.68 -25.15
N GLN A 7 16.38 -7.05 -25.87
CA GLN A 7 16.65 -6.29 -27.10
C GLN A 7 15.69 -5.10 -27.21
N PRO A 8 16.00 -4.07 -28.02
CA PRO A 8 15.06 -2.99 -28.28
C PRO A 8 13.77 -3.54 -28.90
N GLN A 9 12.62 -3.13 -28.36
CA GLN A 9 11.32 -3.53 -28.88
C GLN A 9 10.23 -2.52 -28.55
N THR A 10 9.11 -2.60 -29.27
CA THR A 10 7.93 -1.85 -28.93
C THR A 10 7.16 -2.57 -27.81
N ILE A 11 6.92 -1.88 -26.71
CA ILE A 11 6.08 -2.36 -25.63
C ILE A 11 4.64 -1.94 -25.94
N HIS A 12 3.71 -2.87 -25.75
CA HIS A 12 2.28 -2.63 -25.72
C HIS A 12 1.76 -3.05 -24.35
N ASP A 13 1.16 -2.10 -23.64
CA ASP A 13 0.56 -2.34 -22.34
C ASP A 13 -0.84 -1.72 -22.29
N TYR A 14 -1.68 -2.15 -21.37
CA TYR A 14 -3.08 -1.76 -21.33
C TYR A 14 -3.45 -1.24 -19.93
N GLY A 15 -4.25 -0.19 -19.90
CA GLY A 15 -4.77 0.36 -18.66
C GLY A 15 -5.65 1.58 -18.91
N ALA A 16 -6.60 1.82 -18.02
CA ALA A 16 -7.42 3.03 -18.03
C ALA A 16 -6.66 4.17 -17.35
N TYR A 17 -5.70 4.75 -18.05
CA TYR A 17 -4.87 5.83 -17.52
C TYR A 17 -5.46 7.20 -17.86
N THR A 18 -5.38 8.14 -16.92
CA THR A 18 -5.64 9.57 -17.13
C THR A 18 -4.38 10.29 -17.61
N GLU A 19 -3.21 9.79 -17.22
CA GLU A 19 -1.91 10.32 -17.58
C GLU A 19 -0.90 9.19 -17.67
N THR A 20 0.04 9.28 -18.62
CA THR A 20 1.17 8.36 -18.74
C THR A 20 2.47 9.14 -18.85
N LYS A 21 3.52 8.70 -18.15
CA LYS A 21 4.83 9.34 -18.13
C LYS A 21 5.94 8.32 -18.30
N ASN A 22 6.80 8.54 -19.30
CA ASN A 22 8.04 7.79 -19.48
C ASN A 22 9.04 8.19 -18.38
N LEU A 23 9.59 7.22 -17.67
CA LEU A 23 10.58 7.43 -16.60
C LEU A 23 11.99 6.99 -17.00
N SER A 24 12.16 6.35 -18.16
CA SER A 24 13.43 5.77 -18.59
C SER A 24 14.11 6.54 -19.72
N THR A 25 13.34 7.14 -20.61
CA THR A 25 13.87 7.91 -21.75
C THR A 25 13.10 9.21 -21.92
N SER A 26 13.56 10.09 -22.82
CA SER A 26 12.85 11.33 -23.19
C SER A 26 11.80 11.12 -24.28
N ASP A 27 11.66 9.90 -24.81
CA ASP A 27 10.73 9.61 -25.88
C ASP A 27 9.28 9.68 -25.39
N ALA A 28 8.40 10.18 -26.27
CA ALA A 28 6.99 10.27 -25.95
C ALA A 28 6.34 8.88 -25.90
N LEU A 29 5.53 8.65 -24.90
CA LEU A 29 4.57 7.55 -24.86
C LEU A 29 3.36 7.89 -25.73
N VAL A 30 2.87 6.94 -26.50
CA VAL A 30 1.57 7.03 -27.15
C VAL A 30 0.55 6.29 -26.30
N TYR A 31 -0.46 7.00 -25.81
CA TYR A 31 -1.60 6.41 -25.10
C TYR A 31 -2.86 6.70 -25.90
N GLN A 32 -3.50 5.65 -26.40
CA GLN A 32 -4.72 5.74 -27.18
C GLN A 32 -5.59 4.50 -26.95
N ASP A 33 -6.89 4.72 -26.76
CA ASP A 33 -7.89 3.66 -26.61
C ASP A 33 -7.55 2.62 -25.52
N GLY A 34 -6.99 3.10 -24.40
CA GLY A 34 -6.60 2.22 -23.29
C GLY A 34 -5.29 1.46 -23.50
N GLN A 35 -4.58 1.70 -24.62
CA GLN A 35 -3.29 1.09 -24.90
C GLN A 35 -2.16 2.11 -24.81
N VAL A 36 -1.11 1.72 -24.11
CA VAL A 36 0.20 2.40 -24.10
C VAL A 36 1.09 1.73 -25.12
N SER A 37 1.71 2.52 -25.99
CA SER A 37 2.71 2.05 -26.96
C SER A 37 3.96 2.89 -26.86
N ILE A 38 5.13 2.24 -26.73
CA ILE A 38 6.43 2.91 -26.71
C ILE A 38 7.52 2.02 -27.27
N SER A 39 8.43 2.62 -28.05
CA SER A 39 9.68 1.97 -28.46
C SER A 39 10.68 2.07 -27.31
N ALA A 40 11.01 0.94 -26.71
CA ALA A 40 11.89 0.88 -25.56
C ALA A 40 13.26 0.29 -25.92
N PRO A 41 14.38 0.84 -25.39
CA PRO A 41 15.71 0.28 -25.62
C PRO A 41 15.90 -1.03 -24.84
N LYS A 42 16.98 -1.75 -25.15
CA LYS A 42 17.42 -2.88 -24.34
C LYS A 42 17.72 -2.44 -22.89
N GLY A 43 17.33 -3.26 -21.92
CA GLY A 43 17.55 -3.06 -20.48
C GLY A 43 16.24 -2.82 -19.74
N ARG A 44 16.34 -2.26 -18.54
CA ARG A 44 15.17 -1.94 -17.74
C ARG A 44 14.48 -0.67 -18.22
N PHE A 45 13.20 -0.81 -18.50
CA PHE A 45 12.35 0.28 -18.92
C PHE A 45 11.22 0.50 -17.94
N TYR A 46 10.96 1.75 -17.57
CA TYR A 46 9.92 2.13 -16.61
C TYR A 46 9.03 3.22 -17.19
N TYR A 47 7.74 3.09 -16.98
CA TYR A 47 6.81 4.18 -17.17
C TYR A 47 5.79 4.22 -16.02
N GLN A 48 5.23 5.38 -15.77
CA GLN A 48 4.16 5.62 -14.81
C GLN A 48 2.85 5.86 -15.55
N GLY A 49 1.79 5.18 -15.12
CA GLY A 49 0.42 5.48 -15.52
C GLY A 49 -0.37 5.92 -14.30
N THR A 50 -1.06 7.04 -14.40
CA THR A 50 -2.04 7.49 -13.40
C THR A 50 -3.40 6.95 -13.79
N LEU A 51 -4.03 6.16 -12.94
CA LEU A 51 -5.37 5.62 -13.17
C LEU A 51 -6.42 6.68 -12.84
N GLU A 52 -7.59 6.60 -13.50
CA GLU A 52 -8.77 7.30 -13.02
C GLU A 52 -9.09 6.91 -11.59
N GLU A 53 -9.72 7.83 -10.84
CA GLU A 53 -10.24 7.50 -9.52
C GLU A 53 -11.18 6.30 -9.63
N ARG A 54 -10.74 5.17 -9.13
CA ARG A 54 -11.52 3.95 -9.02
C ARG A 54 -11.65 3.59 -7.55
N GLN A 55 -12.77 3.00 -7.20
CA GLN A 55 -12.89 2.42 -5.88
C GLN A 55 -11.86 1.31 -5.72
N LEU A 56 -11.22 1.28 -4.56
CA LEU A 56 -10.27 0.22 -4.25
C LEU A 56 -11.01 -1.11 -4.09
N PRO A 57 -10.40 -2.24 -4.45
CA PRO A 57 -10.97 -3.56 -4.19
C PRO A 57 -11.00 -3.94 -2.71
N TRP A 58 -10.50 -3.06 -1.85
CA TRP A 58 -10.62 -3.12 -0.39
C TRP A 58 -11.43 -1.95 0.14
N LYS A 59 -12.21 -2.20 1.18
CA LYS A 59 -12.75 -1.18 2.08
C LYS A 59 -11.80 -1.06 3.24
N ILE A 60 -11.25 0.14 3.45
CA ILE A 60 -10.32 0.44 4.53
C ILE A 60 -11.00 1.46 5.43
N GLN A 61 -11.21 1.09 6.67
CA GLN A 61 -11.80 1.96 7.68
C GLN A 61 -10.85 2.09 8.85
N VAL A 62 -10.53 3.32 9.23
CA VAL A 62 -9.73 3.64 10.40
C VAL A 62 -10.60 4.37 11.40
N SER A 63 -10.54 3.95 12.66
CA SER A 63 -11.29 4.54 13.77
C SER A 63 -10.35 4.76 14.96
N TYR A 64 -10.57 5.85 15.67
CA TYR A 64 -9.76 6.22 16.82
C TYR A 64 -10.63 6.32 18.06
N PHE A 65 -10.08 5.88 19.20
CA PHE A 65 -10.74 5.95 20.50
C PHE A 65 -9.74 6.48 21.52
N LEU A 66 -10.15 7.45 22.32
CA LEU A 66 -9.38 7.97 23.44
C LEU A 66 -10.16 7.70 24.73
N ASP A 67 -9.53 7.00 25.67
CA ASP A 67 -10.15 6.54 26.91
C ASP A 67 -11.48 5.79 26.68
N GLY A 68 -11.52 5.00 25.57
CA GLY A 68 -12.69 4.22 25.17
C GLY A 68 -13.79 5.00 24.44
N ASN A 69 -13.64 6.31 24.25
CA ASN A 69 -14.60 7.16 23.52
C ASN A 69 -14.13 7.41 22.08
N PRO A 70 -15.01 7.35 21.08
CA PRO A 70 -14.65 7.70 19.72
C PRO A 70 -14.12 9.13 19.63
N ILE A 71 -13.08 9.34 18.84
CA ILE A 71 -12.47 10.65 18.59
C ILE A 71 -12.16 10.80 17.10
N ASP A 72 -12.36 12.00 16.55
CA ASP A 72 -11.99 12.29 15.18
C ASP A 72 -10.47 12.42 15.02
N ALA A 73 -9.93 11.99 13.88
CA ALA A 73 -8.50 12.11 13.57
C ALA A 73 -7.97 13.54 13.74
N SER A 74 -8.78 14.54 13.38
CA SER A 74 -8.43 15.96 13.50
C SER A 74 -8.31 16.47 14.94
N ALA A 75 -8.83 15.73 15.92
CA ALA A 75 -8.81 16.08 17.34
C ALA A 75 -7.74 15.29 18.11
N LEU A 76 -6.97 14.41 17.43
CA LEU A 76 -5.95 13.59 18.09
C LEU A 76 -4.69 14.38 18.44
N ALA A 77 -4.31 15.37 17.66
CA ALA A 77 -3.09 16.13 17.87
C ALA A 77 -3.12 16.82 19.26
N GLY A 78 -2.06 16.63 20.04
CA GLY A 78 -1.93 17.16 21.40
C GLY A 78 -2.73 16.40 22.46
N SER A 79 -3.40 15.29 22.12
CA SER A 79 -4.19 14.52 23.07
C SER A 79 -3.33 13.75 24.08
N ALA A 80 -3.91 13.43 25.24
CA ALA A 80 -3.32 12.59 26.26
C ALA A 80 -4.38 11.62 26.81
N GLY A 81 -4.00 10.37 27.06
CA GLY A 81 -4.88 9.33 27.55
C GLY A 81 -4.54 7.96 26.99
N HIS A 82 -5.45 7.02 27.08
CA HIS A 82 -5.31 5.70 26.47
C HIS A 82 -5.90 5.73 25.05
N LEU A 83 -5.01 5.70 24.03
CA LEU A 83 -5.38 5.71 22.61
C LEU A 83 -5.53 4.28 22.08
N GLU A 84 -6.62 4.04 21.36
CA GLU A 84 -6.80 2.85 20.54
C GLU A 84 -7.03 3.24 19.09
N ILE A 85 -6.23 2.70 18.17
CA ILE A 85 -6.38 2.84 16.72
C ILE A 85 -6.88 1.51 16.17
N LYS A 86 -8.06 1.51 15.56
CA LYS A 86 -8.61 0.34 14.86
C LYS A 86 -8.55 0.55 13.36
N MET A 87 -8.14 -0.48 12.64
CA MET A 87 -8.15 -0.49 11.19
C MET A 87 -8.79 -1.78 10.69
N ASP A 88 -9.88 -1.62 9.95
CA ASP A 88 -10.60 -2.72 9.31
C ASP A 88 -10.31 -2.69 7.80
N ILE A 89 -9.73 -3.77 7.28
CA ILE A 89 -9.44 -3.95 5.87
C ILE A 89 -10.23 -5.15 5.39
N THR A 90 -11.26 -4.88 4.59
CA THR A 90 -12.22 -5.90 4.13
C THR A 90 -12.38 -5.86 2.62
N LYS A 91 -12.94 -6.91 2.02
CA LYS A 91 -13.21 -6.97 0.59
C LYS A 91 -14.26 -5.94 0.17
N ASN A 92 -13.98 -5.19 -0.91
CA ASN A 92 -14.99 -4.40 -1.59
C ASN A 92 -15.66 -5.24 -2.69
N SER A 93 -16.82 -5.80 -2.39
CA SER A 93 -17.55 -6.70 -3.32
C SER A 93 -18.10 -5.99 -4.56
N ALA A 94 -18.07 -4.65 -4.60
CA ALA A 94 -18.52 -3.88 -5.77
C ALA A 94 -17.44 -3.80 -6.87
N GLU A 95 -16.19 -4.17 -6.56
CA GLU A 95 -15.04 -4.05 -7.44
C GLU A 95 -14.52 -5.42 -7.93
N ASN A 96 -13.67 -5.37 -8.97
CA ASN A 96 -13.07 -6.58 -9.54
C ASN A 96 -12.23 -7.31 -8.48
N ALA A 97 -12.55 -8.57 -8.25
CA ALA A 97 -11.87 -9.43 -7.28
C ALA A 97 -10.41 -9.71 -7.63
N SER A 98 -9.99 -9.56 -8.89
CA SER A 98 -8.65 -9.92 -9.36
C SER A 98 -7.53 -9.23 -8.57
N PHE A 99 -7.66 -7.92 -8.29
CA PHE A 99 -6.66 -7.22 -7.47
C PHE A 99 -6.68 -7.69 -6.02
N TYR A 100 -7.87 -7.90 -5.45
CA TYR A 100 -8.02 -8.39 -4.09
C TYR A 100 -7.36 -9.77 -3.89
N GLU A 101 -7.42 -10.63 -4.90
CA GLU A 101 -6.92 -12.01 -4.84
C GLU A 101 -5.43 -12.14 -5.20
N ASN A 102 -4.83 -11.14 -5.86
CA ASN A 102 -3.45 -11.21 -6.37
C ASN A 102 -2.48 -10.21 -5.72
N TYR A 103 -2.97 -9.28 -4.91
CA TYR A 103 -2.14 -8.30 -4.23
C TYR A 103 -2.19 -8.48 -2.72
N ALA A 104 -1.03 -8.43 -2.08
CA ALA A 104 -0.93 -8.19 -0.65
C ALA A 104 -1.02 -6.69 -0.37
N LEU A 105 -1.52 -6.31 0.81
CA LEU A 105 -1.38 -4.96 1.32
C LEU A 105 -0.36 -4.93 2.45
N GLN A 106 0.36 -3.84 2.54
CA GLN A 106 1.22 -3.52 3.67
C GLN A 106 0.78 -2.18 4.27
N ALA A 107 0.25 -2.24 5.50
CA ALA A 107 -0.12 -1.06 6.26
C ALA A 107 1.00 -0.73 7.26
N THR A 108 1.50 0.50 7.22
CA THR A 108 2.61 0.96 8.05
C THR A 108 2.26 2.28 8.72
N LEU A 109 2.56 2.37 10.01
CA LEU A 109 2.49 3.60 10.81
C LEU A 109 3.69 3.67 11.74
N ALA A 110 4.05 4.87 12.18
CA ALA A 110 5.11 5.13 13.14
C ALA A 110 4.54 5.85 14.37
N LEU A 111 4.96 5.44 15.55
CA LEU A 111 4.59 6.04 16.83
C LEU A 111 5.85 6.50 17.55
N ASP A 112 5.96 7.80 17.84
CA ASP A 112 7.06 8.36 18.63
C ASP A 112 7.03 7.81 20.06
N THR A 113 8.08 7.08 20.45
CA THR A 113 8.18 6.47 21.78
C THR A 113 8.40 7.47 22.90
N SER A 114 8.65 8.74 22.62
CA SER A 114 8.65 9.81 23.62
C SER A 114 7.22 10.18 24.05
N GLN A 115 6.27 10.14 23.14
CA GLN A 115 4.86 10.48 23.32
C GLN A 115 3.97 9.26 23.57
N CYS A 116 4.37 8.08 23.05
CA CYS A 116 3.62 6.83 23.12
C CYS A 116 4.30 5.82 24.04
N LYS A 117 3.61 5.37 25.08
CA LYS A 117 4.08 4.35 26.02
C LYS A 117 3.19 3.12 25.97
N ASN A 118 3.71 2.00 26.44
CA ASN A 118 2.95 0.74 26.53
C ASN A 118 2.29 0.36 25.21
N ILE A 119 3.02 0.56 24.08
CA ILE A 119 2.50 0.25 22.74
C ILE A 119 2.24 -1.25 22.64
N SER A 120 0.98 -1.61 22.34
CA SER A 120 0.53 -2.97 22.04
C SER A 120 0.01 -3.00 20.62
N ALA A 121 0.54 -3.90 19.78
CA ALA A 121 0.28 -3.96 18.36
C ALA A 121 0.34 -5.42 17.86
N ASP A 122 -0.64 -6.22 18.28
CA ASP A 122 -0.66 -7.65 17.98
C ASP A 122 -0.66 -7.92 16.47
N GLY A 123 0.26 -8.80 16.05
CA GLY A 123 0.41 -9.19 14.65
C GLY A 123 1.14 -8.18 13.77
N ALA A 124 1.71 -7.12 14.35
CA ALA A 124 2.63 -6.22 13.65
C ALA A 124 4.05 -6.80 13.59
N THR A 125 4.74 -6.49 12.51
CA THR A 125 6.21 -6.50 12.51
C THR A 125 6.66 -5.14 13.06
N GLU A 126 7.45 -5.16 14.13
CA GLU A 126 7.92 -3.97 14.81
C GLU A 126 9.39 -3.69 14.49
N ALA A 127 9.69 -2.42 14.21
CA ALA A 127 11.07 -1.94 14.04
C ALA A 127 11.25 -0.60 14.77
N ASN A 128 12.43 -0.37 15.34
CA ASN A 128 12.78 0.93 15.90
C ASN A 128 13.57 1.74 14.87
N VAL A 129 13.08 2.93 14.57
CA VAL A 129 13.68 3.86 13.60
C VAL A 129 13.88 5.21 14.30
N GLY A 130 15.04 5.44 14.85
CA GLY A 130 15.30 6.60 15.69
C GLY A 130 14.50 6.54 16.98
N THR A 131 13.66 7.55 17.22
CA THR A 131 12.71 7.62 18.35
C THR A 131 11.40 6.91 18.08
N ASP A 132 11.15 6.51 16.84
CA ASP A 132 9.89 5.95 16.43
C ASP A 132 9.87 4.42 16.53
N LYS A 133 8.74 3.89 16.94
CA LYS A 133 8.37 2.50 16.75
C LYS A 133 7.53 2.40 15.48
N GLN A 134 8.11 1.81 14.44
CA GLN A 134 7.41 1.52 13.19
C GLN A 134 6.67 0.19 13.33
N LEU A 135 5.38 0.21 13.04
CA LEU A 135 4.49 -0.94 13.03
C LEU A 135 4.08 -1.24 11.60
N THR A 136 4.30 -2.47 11.16
CA THR A 136 3.98 -2.90 9.81
C THR A 136 3.11 -4.15 9.85
N TYR A 137 1.94 -4.08 9.23
CA TYR A 137 1.02 -5.19 9.06
C TYR A 137 0.98 -5.64 7.61
N THR A 138 1.11 -6.94 7.39
CA THR A 138 0.94 -7.54 6.07
C THR A 138 -0.42 -8.22 6.00
N ILE A 139 -1.18 -7.90 4.97
CA ILE A 139 -2.48 -8.48 4.64
C ILE A 139 -2.29 -9.30 3.37
N LEU A 140 -2.46 -10.61 3.47
CA LEU A 140 -2.25 -11.52 2.34
C LEU A 140 -3.35 -11.35 1.28
N PRO A 141 -3.09 -11.71 0.01
CA PRO A 141 -4.09 -11.74 -1.03
C PRO A 141 -5.33 -12.53 -0.62
N GLY A 142 -6.50 -12.03 -0.93
CA GLY A 142 -7.78 -12.67 -0.62
C GLY A 142 -8.15 -12.68 0.87
N SER A 143 -7.38 -11.99 1.73
CA SER A 143 -7.61 -11.97 3.18
C SER A 143 -8.14 -10.64 3.66
N GLU A 144 -8.94 -10.69 4.72
CA GLU A 144 -9.36 -9.54 5.51
C GLU A 144 -8.51 -9.41 6.77
N LYS A 145 -8.38 -8.21 7.31
CA LYS A 145 -7.59 -7.97 8.52
C LYS A 145 -8.28 -6.95 9.41
N HIS A 146 -8.38 -7.30 10.69
CA HIS A 146 -8.79 -6.38 11.76
C HIS A 146 -7.57 -6.11 12.64
N ILE A 147 -7.20 -4.86 12.78
CA ILE A 147 -6.03 -4.41 13.49
C ILE A 147 -6.48 -3.54 14.65
N SER A 148 -5.92 -3.77 15.83
CA SER A 148 -6.05 -2.89 16.98
C SER A 148 -4.66 -2.57 17.53
N ILE A 149 -4.37 -1.28 17.68
CA ILE A 149 -3.14 -0.75 18.24
C ILE A 149 -3.51 0.08 19.44
N GLN A 150 -2.86 -0.15 20.57
CA GLN A 150 -3.13 0.56 21.81
C GLN A 150 -1.85 1.19 22.35
N SER A 151 -1.96 2.37 22.93
CA SER A 151 -0.85 3.07 23.57
C SER A 151 -1.34 4.09 24.58
N ASP A 152 -0.59 4.30 25.64
CA ASP A 152 -0.78 5.45 26.51
C ASP A 152 -0.02 6.64 25.90
N VAL A 153 -0.75 7.72 25.61
CA VAL A 153 -0.22 8.86 24.85
C VAL A 153 -0.22 10.14 25.67
N THR A 154 0.75 11.01 25.35
CA THR A 154 0.85 12.36 25.91
C THR A 154 1.35 13.29 24.82
N ASP A 155 0.64 14.39 24.57
CA ASP A 155 0.94 15.35 23.50
C ASP A 155 1.08 14.66 22.14
N PHE A 156 0.08 13.80 21.84
CA PHE A 156 0.14 12.85 20.72
C PHE A 156 0.23 13.54 19.36
N GLU A 157 1.19 13.11 18.58
CA GLU A 157 1.31 13.43 17.15
C GLU A 157 1.63 12.15 16.38
N MET A 158 1.15 12.03 15.17
CA MET A 158 1.42 10.90 14.29
C MET A 158 1.34 11.35 12.84
N ASP A 159 2.29 10.90 12.04
CA ASP A 159 2.16 10.91 10.59
C ASP A 159 1.03 9.99 10.14
N GLY A 160 0.57 10.15 8.92
CA GLY A 160 -0.50 9.32 8.38
C GLY A 160 -0.14 7.84 8.30
N ILE A 161 -1.16 6.99 8.22
CA ILE A 161 -1.01 5.55 7.95
C ILE A 161 -0.78 5.37 6.44
N SER A 162 0.34 4.73 6.07
CA SER A 162 0.63 4.37 4.68
C SER A 162 0.13 2.97 4.37
N ILE A 163 -0.60 2.81 3.27
CA ILE A 163 -1.04 1.50 2.79
C ILE A 163 -0.56 1.31 1.35
N ASN A 164 0.24 0.28 1.12
CA ASN A 164 0.84 -0.03 -0.16
C ASN A 164 0.38 -1.40 -0.66
N GLY A 165 0.01 -1.50 -1.94
CA GLY A 165 -0.27 -2.77 -2.62
C GLY A 165 1.03 -3.37 -3.18
N ILE A 166 1.25 -4.65 -2.92
CA ILE A 166 2.41 -5.42 -3.40
C ILE A 166 1.88 -6.57 -4.25
N SER A 167 2.25 -6.61 -5.54
CA SER A 167 1.94 -7.77 -6.38
C SER A 167 2.76 -8.97 -5.91
N LEU A 168 2.08 -10.05 -5.58
CA LEU A 168 2.68 -11.35 -5.28
C LEU A 168 2.53 -12.30 -6.49
N ALA A 169 2.79 -11.81 -7.71
CA ALA A 169 2.96 -12.70 -8.84
C ALA A 169 4.21 -13.54 -8.57
N LEU A 170 3.99 -14.72 -8.01
CA LEU A 170 4.98 -15.79 -7.99
C LEU A 170 5.03 -16.32 -9.45
N ASP A 171 6.01 -15.89 -10.23
CA ASP A 171 6.46 -16.63 -11.39
C ASP A 171 7.02 -17.95 -10.85
N VAL A 172 6.14 -18.94 -10.66
CA VAL A 172 6.56 -20.33 -10.48
C VAL A 172 6.91 -20.80 -11.88
N ASP A 173 8.19 -20.73 -12.25
CA ASP A 173 8.73 -21.46 -13.39
C ASP A 173 8.47 -22.95 -13.14
N ALA A 174 7.37 -23.47 -13.71
CA ALA A 174 6.98 -24.86 -13.62
C ALA A 174 7.93 -25.80 -14.40
N ASP A 175 8.91 -25.24 -15.10
CA ASP A 175 9.88 -25.99 -15.93
C ASP A 175 11.12 -26.51 -15.17
N GLN A 176 11.20 -26.33 -13.85
CA GLN A 176 12.33 -26.83 -13.05
C GLN A 176 11.99 -28.07 -12.17
N ILE A 177 10.87 -28.73 -12.42
CA ILE A 177 10.59 -30.03 -11.79
C ILE A 177 10.57 -31.10 -12.89
N ASP A 178 11.74 -31.35 -13.47
CA ASP A 178 11.98 -32.58 -14.22
C ASP A 178 13.25 -33.24 -13.67
N THR A 179 13.03 -34.32 -12.96
CA THR A 179 14.03 -35.34 -12.69
C THR A 179 13.36 -36.71 -12.64
#